data_c2332b38c52bae82e7d20d58f6adf719
#
_entry.id   c2332b38c52bae82e7d20d58f6adf719
#
_cell.length_a   1.000
_cell.length_b   1.000
_cell.length_c   1.000
_cell.angle_alpha   90.00
_cell.angle_beta   90.00
_cell.angle_gamma   90.00
#
_symmetry.space_group_name_H-M   'P 1'
#
loop_
_entity.id
_entity.type
_entity.pdbx_description
1 polymer ?
#
loop_
_entity_poly.entity_id
_entity_poly.type
_entity_poly.pdbx_seq_one_letter_code
_entity_poly.pdbx_strand_id
1 'polypeptide(L)'
;MGSSLEEKFDVLAVGAGYAGAVAARALADQGKRVLVLERRDHIGGNAYDRPDQAGGLIHQYGPHIFHTNDKQVFDWLSRFTRWRDYQHRVVANIPDGRGGRITYP
;
A
#
# COMPACT_ATOMS: atom_id res chain seq x y z
N MET A 1 -17.00 11.01 38.50
CA MET A 1 -17.38 11.78 37.29
C MET A 1 -16.12 11.91 36.46
N GLY A 2 -15.96 11.02 35.48
CA GLY A 2 -14.84 11.10 34.57
C GLY A 2 -15.07 12.22 33.58
N SER A 3 -14.23 13.23 33.53
CA SER A 3 -14.19 14.17 32.42
C SER A 3 -13.78 13.37 31.18
N SER A 4 -14.73 13.15 30.26
CA SER A 4 -14.39 12.75 28.92
C SER A 4 -13.52 13.85 28.33
N LEU A 5 -12.22 13.62 28.27
CA LEU A 5 -11.34 14.48 27.47
C LEU A 5 -11.83 14.34 26.03
N GLU A 6 -12.56 15.33 25.55
CA GLU A 6 -12.89 15.41 24.13
C GLU A 6 -11.57 15.46 23.37
N GLU A 7 -11.24 14.36 22.74
CA GLU A 7 -10.07 14.33 21.86
C GLU A 7 -10.33 15.24 20.66
N LYS A 8 -9.59 16.35 20.59
CA LYS A 8 -9.68 17.29 19.47
C LYS A 8 -8.65 16.92 18.43
N PHE A 9 -9.07 16.82 17.20
CA PHE A 9 -8.20 16.62 16.04
C PHE A 9 -8.19 17.86 15.17
N ASP A 10 -7.05 18.17 14.57
CA ASP A 10 -6.91 19.29 13.64
C ASP A 10 -7.34 18.91 12.23
N VAL A 11 -7.18 17.62 11.89
CA VAL A 11 -7.43 17.09 10.55
C VAL A 11 -8.08 15.73 10.61
N LEU A 12 -9.03 15.50 9.71
CA LEU A 12 -9.64 14.21 9.45
C LEU A 12 -9.18 13.73 8.07
N ALA A 13 -8.46 12.60 8.02
CA ALA A 13 -8.14 11.90 6.79
C ALA A 13 -9.09 10.72 6.59
N VAL A 14 -9.81 10.68 5.49
CA VAL A 14 -10.73 9.61 5.16
C VAL A 14 -10.09 8.67 4.15
N GLY A 15 -9.85 7.42 4.58
CA GLY A 15 -9.15 6.38 3.84
C GLY A 15 -7.69 6.24 4.27
N ALA A 16 -7.27 5.00 4.57
CA ALA A 16 -5.92 4.65 4.98
C ALA A 16 -5.14 3.91 3.85
N GLY A 17 -5.41 4.24 2.61
CA GLY A 17 -4.56 3.89 1.47
C GLY A 17 -3.32 4.80 1.43
N TYR A 18 -2.46 4.65 0.41
CA TYR A 18 -1.22 5.42 0.31
C TYR A 18 -1.43 6.94 0.41
N ALA A 19 -2.39 7.48 -0.32
CA ALA A 19 -2.64 8.93 -0.32
C ALA A 19 -3.02 9.44 1.07
N GLY A 20 -3.97 8.78 1.74
CA GLY A 20 -4.39 9.15 3.09
C GLY A 20 -3.30 8.99 4.12
N ALA A 21 -2.55 7.88 4.06
CA ALA A 21 -1.46 7.61 4.97
C ALA A 21 -0.30 8.63 4.82
N VAL A 22 0.09 8.96 3.59
CA VAL A 22 1.13 9.96 3.31
C VAL A 22 0.70 11.34 3.78
N ALA A 23 -0.52 11.76 3.46
CA ALA A 23 -1.04 13.06 3.90
C ALA A 23 -1.13 13.16 5.43
N ALA A 24 -1.67 12.11 6.07
CA ALA A 24 -1.78 12.05 7.52
C ALA A 24 -0.39 12.13 8.19
N ARG A 25 0.58 11.38 7.68
CA ARG A 25 1.94 11.39 8.20
C ARG A 25 2.63 12.74 8.02
N ALA A 26 2.51 13.34 6.85
CA ALA A 26 3.10 14.65 6.57
C ALA A 26 2.52 15.76 7.47
N LEU A 27 1.23 15.70 7.77
CA LEU A 27 0.58 16.63 8.70
C LEU A 27 0.98 16.37 10.15
N ALA A 28 1.08 15.11 10.54
CA ALA A 28 1.55 14.74 11.87
C ALA A 28 3.00 15.16 12.11
N ASP A 29 3.87 15.05 11.11
CA ASP A 29 5.26 15.54 11.16
C ASP A 29 5.33 17.07 11.36
N GLN A 30 4.27 17.81 11.01
CA GLN A 30 4.10 19.25 11.26
C GLN A 30 3.42 19.55 12.61
N GLY A 31 3.24 18.55 13.46
CA GLY A 31 2.62 18.71 14.78
C GLY A 31 1.09 18.73 14.79
N LYS A 32 0.43 18.41 13.68
CA LYS A 32 -1.03 18.31 13.64
C LYS A 32 -1.52 17.02 14.25
N ARG A 33 -2.64 17.09 14.98
CA ARG A 33 -3.36 15.91 15.46
C ARG A 33 -4.27 15.43 14.34
N VAL A 34 -3.98 14.26 13.78
CA VAL A 34 -4.69 13.71 12.64
C VAL A 34 -5.47 12.47 13.05
N LEU A 35 -6.77 12.47 12.75
CA LEU A 35 -7.59 11.27 12.82
C LEU A 35 -7.69 10.65 11.43
N VAL A 36 -7.39 9.36 11.32
CA VAL A 36 -7.56 8.60 10.07
C VAL A 36 -8.75 7.66 10.23
N LEU A 37 -9.71 7.76 9.32
CA LEU A 37 -10.85 6.85 9.26
C LEU A 37 -10.71 5.95 8.03
N GLU A 38 -10.81 4.64 8.24
CA GLU A 38 -10.80 3.64 7.18
C GLU A 38 -12.08 2.80 7.24
N ARG A 39 -12.68 2.54 6.08
CA ARG A 39 -13.91 1.76 5.98
C ARG A 39 -13.63 0.25 6.04
N ARG A 40 -12.49 -0.19 5.51
CA ARG A 40 -12.07 -1.59 5.52
C ARG A 40 -11.56 -1.96 6.92
N ASP A 41 -11.52 -3.23 7.20
CA ASP A 41 -10.95 -3.81 8.42
C ASP A 41 -9.41 -3.87 8.42
N HIS A 42 -8.77 -3.23 7.43
CA HIS A 42 -7.32 -3.15 7.27
C HIS A 42 -6.89 -1.79 6.69
N ILE A 43 -5.66 -1.42 6.90
CA ILE A 43 -4.99 -0.27 6.28
C ILE A 43 -4.30 -0.69 4.97
N GLY A 44 -3.70 0.27 4.24
CA GLY A 44 -2.92 0.01 3.01
C GLY A 44 -3.73 0.13 1.72
N GLY A 45 -5.07 0.22 1.81
CA GLY A 45 -5.92 0.35 0.62
C GLY A 45 -5.77 -0.84 -0.31
N ASN A 46 -5.59 -0.60 -1.60
CA ASN A 46 -5.40 -1.68 -2.59
C ASN A 46 -3.98 -2.28 -2.58
N ALA A 47 -3.05 -1.71 -1.83
CA ALA A 47 -1.71 -2.27 -1.63
C ALA A 47 -1.63 -3.16 -0.37
N TYR A 48 -2.78 -3.60 0.13
CA TYR A 48 -2.83 -4.49 1.29
C TYR A 48 -2.47 -5.92 0.90
N ASP A 49 -1.55 -6.49 1.69
CA ASP A 49 -1.19 -7.90 1.65
C ASP A 49 -1.77 -8.62 2.86
N ARG A 50 -2.35 -9.77 2.64
CA ARG A 50 -2.80 -10.65 3.72
C ARG A 50 -1.95 -11.91 3.80
N PRO A 51 -1.74 -12.50 4.98
CA PRO A 51 -1.11 -13.80 5.07
C PRO A 51 -2.05 -14.89 4.52
N ASP A 52 -1.48 -15.87 3.86
CA ASP A 52 -2.17 -17.12 3.53
C ASP A 52 -2.02 -18.16 4.64
N GLN A 53 -2.59 -19.34 4.41
CA GLN A 53 -2.54 -20.46 5.38
C GLN A 53 -1.11 -21.01 5.58
N ALA A 54 -0.22 -20.82 4.62
CA ALA A 54 1.19 -21.25 4.68
C ALA A 54 2.12 -20.15 5.26
N GLY A 55 1.57 -18.96 5.62
CA GLY A 55 2.32 -17.83 6.14
C GLY A 55 2.97 -16.97 5.06
N GLY A 56 2.66 -17.20 3.79
CA GLY A 56 3.04 -16.32 2.69
C GLY A 56 2.17 -15.07 2.65
N LEU A 57 2.71 -13.98 2.07
CA LEU A 57 1.93 -12.77 1.82
C LEU A 57 1.32 -12.81 0.42
N ILE A 58 0.01 -12.57 0.34
CA ILE A 58 -0.73 -12.51 -0.91
C ILE A 58 -1.27 -11.11 -1.13
N HIS A 59 -1.10 -10.60 -2.34
CA HIS A 59 -1.70 -9.33 -2.77
C HIS A 59 -3.23 -9.47 -2.85
N GLN A 60 -3.95 -8.88 -1.91
CA GLN A 60 -5.40 -9.06 -1.77
C GLN A 60 -6.19 -8.50 -2.97
N TYR A 61 -5.72 -7.40 -3.56
CA TYR A 61 -6.44 -6.64 -4.59
C TYR A 61 -5.71 -6.62 -5.94
N GLY A 62 -4.84 -7.58 -6.16
CA GLY A 62 -4.03 -7.69 -7.36
C GLY A 62 -2.59 -7.23 -7.15
N PRO A 63 -1.69 -7.59 -8.09
CA PRO A 63 -0.28 -7.28 -7.97
C PRO A 63 -0.04 -5.77 -7.81
N HIS A 64 0.78 -5.41 -6.83
CA HIS A 64 1.25 -4.04 -6.65
C HIS A 64 2.75 -4.06 -6.43
N ILE A 65 3.43 -3.21 -7.17
CA ILE A 65 4.88 -3.08 -7.17
C ILE A 65 5.19 -1.60 -7.15
N PHE A 66 6.05 -1.19 -6.22
CA PHE A 66 6.50 0.19 -6.18
C PHE A 66 7.58 0.42 -7.23
N HIS A 67 7.41 1.45 -8.04
CA HIS A 67 8.44 1.97 -8.92
C HIS A 67 8.35 3.49 -8.98
N THR A 68 9.48 4.17 -9.09
CA THR A 68 9.54 5.62 -9.25
C THR A 68 10.87 6.04 -9.84
N ASN A 69 10.88 7.11 -10.61
CA ASN A 69 12.09 7.81 -11.04
C ASN A 69 12.36 9.05 -10.15
N ASP A 70 11.48 9.34 -9.21
CA ASP A 70 11.63 10.46 -8.28
C ASP A 70 12.38 10.01 -7.03
N LYS A 71 13.60 10.52 -6.90
CA LYS A 71 14.46 10.22 -5.74
C LYS A 71 13.85 10.71 -4.43
N GLN A 72 13.14 11.82 -4.41
CA GLN A 72 12.55 12.36 -3.19
C GLN A 72 11.45 11.43 -2.66
N VAL A 73 10.63 10.90 -3.57
CA VAL A 73 9.58 9.91 -3.23
C VAL A 73 10.22 8.63 -2.70
N PHE A 74 11.27 8.13 -3.35
CA PHE A 74 11.98 6.94 -2.90
C PHE A 74 12.58 7.14 -1.51
N ASP A 75 13.31 8.22 -1.29
CA ASP A 75 13.97 8.53 -0.02
C ASP A 75 12.93 8.69 1.11
N TRP A 76 11.82 9.37 0.82
CA TRP A 76 10.77 9.59 1.81
C TRP A 76 10.11 8.27 2.25
N LEU A 77 9.77 7.40 1.30
CA LEU A 77 9.17 6.09 1.59
C LEU A 77 10.16 5.12 2.24
N SER A 78 11.45 5.22 1.94
CA SER A 78 12.50 4.41 2.55
C SER A 78 12.66 4.63 4.05
N ARG A 79 12.04 5.66 4.61
CA ARG A 79 11.94 5.88 6.06
C ARG A 79 11.06 4.83 6.75
N PHE A 80 10.18 4.17 6.02
CA PHE A 80 9.13 3.30 6.56
C PHE A 80 9.29 1.84 6.17
N THR A 81 10.13 1.53 5.19
CA THR A 81 10.28 0.17 4.67
C THR A 81 11.70 -0.13 4.21
N ARG A 82 12.01 -1.41 4.07
CA ARG A 82 13.18 -1.91 3.36
C ARG A 82 12.72 -2.47 2.02
N TRP A 83 13.27 -1.95 0.96
CA TRP A 83 12.96 -2.40 -0.39
C TRP A 83 13.61 -3.76 -0.68
N ARG A 84 12.92 -4.55 -1.51
CA ARG A 84 13.48 -5.74 -2.16
C ARG A 84 13.50 -5.47 -3.64
N ASP A 85 14.66 -5.70 -4.26
CA ASP A 85 14.77 -5.60 -5.72
C ASP A 85 13.89 -6.66 -6.36
N TYR A 86 13.04 -6.23 -7.25
CA TYR A 86 12.12 -7.10 -7.96
C TYR A 86 12.02 -6.69 -9.43
N GLN A 87 12.35 -7.62 -10.33
CA GLN A 87 12.16 -7.44 -11.76
C GLN A 87 10.86 -8.14 -12.18
N HIS A 88 9.84 -7.36 -12.45
CA HIS A 88 8.57 -7.90 -12.93
C HIS A 88 8.71 -8.31 -14.40
N ARG A 89 8.48 -9.60 -14.68
CA ARG A 89 8.42 -10.12 -16.04
C ARG A 89 7.01 -10.59 -16.32
N VAL A 90 6.41 -9.98 -17.32
CA VAL A 90 5.12 -10.40 -17.84
C VAL A 90 5.37 -11.29 -19.05
N VAL A 91 4.75 -12.46 -19.07
CA VAL A 91 4.81 -13.38 -20.19
C VAL A 91 3.40 -13.66 -20.71
N ALA A 92 3.25 -13.66 -22.02
CA ALA A 92 2.01 -14.10 -22.67
C ALA A 92 2.07 -15.61 -22.92
N ASN A 93 1.08 -16.34 -22.47
CA ASN A 93 0.94 -17.77 -22.73
C ASN A 93 -0.28 -17.99 -23.63
N ILE A 94 -0.06 -18.13 -24.92
CA ILE A 94 -1.10 -18.20 -25.95
C ILE A 94 -1.17 -19.59 -26.60
N PRO A 95 -2.37 -20.03 -27.06
CA PRO A 95 -2.49 -21.26 -27.84
C PRO A 95 -1.66 -21.19 -29.12
N ASP A 96 -0.99 -22.28 -29.50
CA ASP A 96 -0.16 -22.37 -30.72
C ASP A 96 -0.96 -22.80 -31.97
N GLY A 97 -2.28 -22.98 -31.82
CA GLY A 97 -3.15 -23.46 -32.89
C GLY A 97 -3.02 -24.95 -33.22
N ARG A 98 -2.14 -25.67 -32.54
CA ARG A 98 -1.88 -27.12 -32.72
C ARG A 98 -2.18 -27.96 -31.49
N GLY A 99 -2.90 -27.36 -30.53
CA GLY A 99 -3.26 -28.00 -29.24
C GLY A 99 -2.21 -27.77 -28.14
N GLY A 100 -1.10 -27.08 -28.42
CA GLY A 100 -0.10 -26.64 -27.46
C GLY A 100 -0.24 -25.16 -27.09
N ARG A 101 0.76 -24.66 -26.34
CA ARG A 101 0.84 -23.26 -25.93
C ARG A 101 2.27 -22.75 -26.09
N ILE A 102 2.37 -21.49 -26.50
CA ILE A 102 3.65 -20.79 -26.66
C ILE A 102 3.73 -19.66 -25.64
N THR A 103 4.86 -19.52 -24.99
CA THR A 103 5.13 -18.44 -24.03
C THR A 103 6.03 -17.40 -24.71
N TYR A 104 5.59 -16.14 -24.68
CA TYR A 104 6.35 -14.98 -25.15
C TYR A 104 6.75 -14.10 -23.96
N PRO A 105 7.98 -13.54 -23.95
CA PRO A 105 8.44 -12.57 -22.96
C PRO A 105 7.74 -11.21 -23.14
#